data_09092171904c9ecfafafa2034270af18
#
_entry.id   09092171904c9ecfafafa2034270af18
#
_cell.length_a   1.000
_cell.length_b   1.000
_cell.length_c   1.000
_cell.angle_alpha   90.00
_cell.angle_beta   90.00
_cell.angle_gamma   90.00
#
_symmetry.space_group_name_H-M   'P 1'
#
loop_
_entity.id
_entity.type
_entity.pdbx_description
1 polymer ?
#
loop_
_entity_poly.entity_id
_entity_poly.type
_entity_poly.pdbx_seq_one_letter_code
_entity_poly.pdbx_strand_id
1 'polypeptide(L)'
;MVAKRDMYIDIGAVDEDMARNLGVFEGCPVTPYAEFAVMGDGKTLLGKAWDNRIGCAVMADVMENIGTKHPNTVYGVATVQEEVGLRGAQTALTLLSLLIHVWLVVRQV
;
A
#
# COMPACT_ATOMS: atom_id res chain seq x y z
N MET A 1 -3.44 -27.04 -10.39
CA MET A 1 -3.61 -25.62 -9.99
C MET A 1 -5.06 -25.26 -10.26
N VAL A 2 -5.78 -24.72 -9.27
CA VAL A 2 -7.18 -24.30 -9.45
C VAL A 2 -7.20 -23.07 -10.37
N ALA A 3 -8.05 -23.06 -11.39
CA ALA A 3 -8.16 -21.89 -12.26
C ALA A 3 -8.89 -20.77 -11.52
N LYS A 4 -8.53 -19.50 -11.79
CA LYS A 4 -9.15 -18.34 -11.13
C LYS A 4 -10.68 -18.33 -11.22
N ARG A 5 -11.22 -18.77 -12.36
CA ARG A 5 -12.68 -18.88 -12.59
C ARG A 5 -13.39 -19.90 -11.71
N ASP A 6 -12.64 -20.82 -11.10
CA ASP A 6 -13.16 -21.89 -10.26
C ASP A 6 -13.00 -21.55 -8.76
N MET A 7 -12.50 -20.34 -8.46
CA MET A 7 -12.34 -19.83 -7.10
C MET A 7 -13.58 -19.04 -6.70
N TYR A 8 -14.03 -19.25 -5.49
CA TYR A 8 -15.14 -18.51 -4.89
C TYR A 8 -14.89 -18.24 -3.43
N ILE A 9 -15.60 -17.28 -2.88
CA ILE A 9 -15.62 -16.96 -1.45
C ILE A 9 -17.04 -17.21 -0.97
N ASP A 10 -17.19 -18.13 -0.05
CA ASP A 10 -18.47 -18.38 0.60
C ASP A 10 -18.69 -17.30 1.67
N ILE A 11 -19.75 -16.53 1.50
CA ILE A 11 -20.19 -15.47 2.42
C ILE A 11 -21.48 -15.87 3.15
N GLY A 12 -21.95 -17.11 3.00
CA GLY A 12 -23.19 -17.61 3.57
C GLY A 12 -24.46 -17.11 2.87
N ALA A 13 -24.36 -16.47 1.70
CA ALA A 13 -25.52 -16.07 0.91
C ALA A 13 -26.06 -17.24 0.10
N VAL A 14 -27.39 -17.41 0.10
CA VAL A 14 -28.07 -18.49 -0.65
C VAL A 14 -28.45 -18.06 -2.07
N ASP A 15 -28.47 -16.77 -2.34
CA ASP A 15 -28.79 -16.18 -3.64
C ASP A 15 -28.16 -14.79 -3.82
N GLU A 16 -28.33 -14.22 -5.00
CA GLU A 16 -27.79 -12.90 -5.36
C GLU A 16 -28.40 -11.78 -4.54
N ASP A 17 -29.72 -11.84 -4.28
CA ASP A 17 -30.40 -10.79 -3.51
C ASP A 17 -29.86 -10.72 -2.08
N MET A 18 -29.62 -11.87 -1.47
CA MET A 18 -28.99 -11.95 -0.16
C MET A 18 -27.56 -11.42 -0.19
N ALA A 19 -26.77 -11.74 -1.20
CA ALA A 19 -25.42 -11.20 -1.36
C ALA A 19 -25.43 -9.68 -1.47
N ARG A 20 -26.33 -9.12 -2.29
CA ARG A 20 -26.51 -7.67 -2.43
C ARG A 20 -26.95 -7.00 -1.14
N ASN A 21 -27.84 -7.62 -0.38
CA ASN A 21 -28.27 -7.12 0.93
C ASN A 21 -27.15 -7.12 1.96
N LEU A 22 -26.16 -8.01 1.83
CA LEU A 22 -24.92 -8.00 2.60
C LEU A 22 -23.91 -6.96 2.11
N GLY A 23 -24.21 -6.20 1.05
CA GLY A 23 -23.36 -5.17 0.49
C GLY A 23 -22.31 -5.71 -0.49
N VAL A 24 -22.45 -6.95 -0.96
CA VAL A 24 -21.53 -7.60 -1.89
C VAL A 24 -22.12 -7.56 -3.31
N PHE A 25 -21.35 -7.02 -4.25
CA PHE A 25 -21.74 -6.91 -5.65
C PHE A 25 -20.51 -7.04 -6.56
N GLU A 26 -20.75 -7.17 -7.85
CA GLU A 26 -19.67 -7.28 -8.84
C GLU A 26 -18.79 -6.05 -8.83
N GLY A 27 -17.48 -6.27 -8.73
CA GLY A 27 -16.47 -5.22 -8.61
C GLY A 27 -16.09 -4.85 -7.18
N CYS A 28 -16.71 -5.44 -6.17
CA CYS A 28 -16.25 -5.28 -4.79
C CYS A 28 -14.81 -5.80 -4.65
N PRO A 29 -13.90 -5.00 -4.08
CA PRO A 29 -12.56 -5.49 -3.75
C PRO A 29 -12.63 -6.51 -2.62
N VAL A 30 -11.79 -7.53 -2.71
CA VAL A 30 -11.65 -8.54 -1.66
C VAL A 30 -10.22 -8.53 -1.16
N THR A 31 -10.06 -8.33 0.13
CA THR A 31 -8.73 -8.32 0.76
C THR A 31 -8.69 -9.25 1.96
N PRO A 32 -7.57 -9.93 2.23
CA PRO A 32 -7.40 -10.69 3.47
C PRO A 32 -7.56 -9.78 4.69
N TYR A 33 -8.25 -10.27 5.70
CA TYR A 33 -8.26 -9.61 7.01
C TYR A 33 -7.09 -10.13 7.85
N ALA A 34 -6.32 -9.20 8.41
CA ALA A 34 -5.31 -9.51 9.41
C ALA A 34 -5.22 -8.34 10.38
N GLU A 35 -5.35 -8.62 11.67
CA GLU A 35 -5.14 -7.63 12.71
C GLU A 35 -3.65 -7.32 12.86
N PHE A 36 -3.35 -6.07 13.20
CA PHE A 36 -2.00 -5.71 13.61
C PHE A 36 -1.72 -6.28 15.00
N ALA A 37 -0.60 -6.98 15.13
CA ALA A 37 -0.16 -7.52 16.41
C ALA A 37 1.36 -7.40 16.57
N VAL A 38 1.78 -7.11 17.79
CA VAL A 38 3.16 -7.21 18.22
C VAL A 38 3.35 -8.62 18.78
N MET A 39 4.27 -9.39 18.22
CA MET A 39 4.47 -10.79 18.56
C MET A 39 5.79 -11.03 19.31
N GLY A 40 5.83 -12.17 19.99
CA GLY A 40 7.04 -12.68 20.63
C GLY A 40 7.62 -11.73 21.66
N ASP A 41 8.86 -11.32 21.44
CA ASP A 41 9.63 -10.46 22.32
C ASP A 41 9.41 -8.95 22.08
N GLY A 42 8.37 -8.58 21.36
CA GLY A 42 8.09 -7.19 20.98
C GLY A 42 8.87 -6.68 19.76
N LYS A 43 9.64 -7.55 19.10
CA LYS A 43 10.46 -7.18 17.94
C LYS A 43 9.88 -7.62 16.61
N THR A 44 8.86 -8.48 16.64
CA THR A 44 8.20 -8.99 15.44
C THR A 44 6.80 -8.42 15.36
N LEU A 45 6.43 -7.96 14.18
CA LEU A 45 5.14 -7.36 13.92
C LEU A 45 4.38 -8.22 12.89
N LEU A 46 3.12 -8.49 13.17
CA LEU A 46 2.18 -9.09 12.25
C LEU A 46 1.22 -8.02 11.73
N GLY A 47 0.93 -8.05 10.46
CA GLY A 47 -0.03 -7.14 9.85
C GLY A 47 -0.17 -7.39 8.36
N LYS A 48 -1.12 -6.74 7.71
CA LYS A 48 -1.28 -6.79 6.27
C LYS A 48 -0.64 -5.57 5.59
N ALA A 49 -0.36 -5.73 4.29
CA ALA A 49 0.13 -4.65 3.43
C ALA A 49 1.47 -4.04 3.91
N TRP A 50 2.38 -4.88 4.44
CA TRP A 50 3.74 -4.48 4.72
C TRP A 50 4.46 -4.00 3.45
N ASP A 51 4.15 -4.58 2.33
CA ASP A 51 4.45 -4.07 1.01
C ASP A 51 3.34 -3.08 0.56
N ASN A 52 3.50 -1.74 0.56
CA ASN A 52 4.74 -1.25 1.16
C ASN A 52 4.47 -0.17 2.22
N ARG A 53 3.65 -0.47 3.20
CA ARG A 53 3.41 0.45 4.34
C ARG A 53 4.67 0.68 5.17
N ILE A 54 5.57 -0.31 5.25
CA ILE A 54 6.84 -0.14 5.97
C ILE A 54 7.72 0.90 5.30
N GLY A 55 7.77 0.92 3.99
CA GLY A 55 8.51 1.96 3.26
C GLY A 55 7.94 3.35 3.48
N CYS A 56 6.61 3.50 3.57
CA CYS A 56 6.00 4.78 3.92
C CYS A 56 6.37 5.22 5.34
N ALA A 57 6.39 4.29 6.29
CA ALA A 57 6.79 4.58 7.67
C ALA A 57 8.27 5.01 7.75
N VAL A 58 9.16 4.31 7.05
CA VAL A 58 10.58 4.66 6.97
C VAL A 58 10.77 6.05 6.34
N MET A 59 10.05 6.33 5.25
CA MET A 59 10.09 7.65 4.61
C MET A 59 9.65 8.74 5.58
N ALA A 60 8.56 8.54 6.30
CA ALA A 60 8.05 9.50 7.28
C ALA A 60 9.07 9.73 8.41
N ASP A 61 9.65 8.66 8.96
CA ASP A 61 10.68 8.73 10.00
C ASP A 61 11.93 9.50 9.51
N VAL A 62 12.41 9.22 8.31
CA VAL A 62 13.52 9.95 7.70
C VAL A 62 13.18 11.43 7.56
N MET A 63 12.00 11.79 7.05
CA MET A 63 11.60 13.19 6.87
C MET A 63 11.45 13.92 8.19
N GLU A 64 11.01 13.26 9.25
CA GLU A 64 10.89 13.82 10.58
C GLU A 64 12.28 14.08 11.22
N ASN A 65 13.24 13.19 10.97
CA ASN A 65 14.54 13.19 11.65
C ASN A 65 15.71 13.79 10.83
N ILE A 66 15.52 14.08 9.55
CA ILE A 66 16.59 14.56 8.68
C ILE A 66 17.15 15.96 9.13
N GLY A 67 16.35 16.70 9.88
CA GLY A 67 16.72 18.04 10.33
C GLY A 67 16.78 19.07 9.19
N THR A 68 17.44 20.19 9.45
CA THR A 68 17.52 21.30 8.47
C THR A 68 18.95 21.59 7.96
N LYS A 69 19.94 20.83 8.44
CA LYS A 69 21.36 21.04 8.11
C LYS A 69 21.79 20.20 6.90
N HIS A 70 21.13 20.37 5.78
CA HIS A 70 21.51 19.73 4.52
C HIS A 70 21.49 20.76 3.36
N PRO A 71 22.40 20.63 2.37
CA PRO A 71 22.56 21.64 1.32
C PRO A 71 21.47 21.57 0.24
N ASN A 72 20.76 20.45 0.15
CA ASN A 72 19.77 20.19 -0.90
C ASN A 72 18.35 20.17 -0.35
N THR A 73 17.37 20.44 -1.20
CA THR A 73 15.96 20.16 -0.87
C THR A 73 15.70 18.67 -0.96
N VAL A 74 15.02 18.11 0.02
CA VAL A 74 14.66 16.71 0.08
C VAL A 74 13.14 16.56 -0.01
N TYR A 75 12.68 15.68 -0.86
CA TYR A 75 11.26 15.36 -1.01
C TYR A 75 11.01 13.92 -0.59
N GLY A 76 10.10 13.70 0.35
CA GLY A 76 9.54 12.40 0.66
C GLY A 76 8.24 12.22 -0.14
N VAL A 77 8.14 11.18 -0.94
CA VAL A 77 6.98 10.97 -1.81
C VAL A 77 6.45 9.56 -1.64
N ALA A 78 5.24 9.44 -1.14
CA ALA A 78 4.49 8.19 -1.14
C ALA A 78 3.61 8.14 -2.41
N THR A 79 3.77 7.12 -3.21
CA THR A 79 3.08 7.00 -4.51
C THR A 79 2.09 5.86 -4.52
N VAL A 80 1.05 5.98 -5.32
CA VAL A 80 0.02 4.96 -5.53
C VAL A 80 0.23 4.20 -6.84
N GLN A 81 -0.53 3.12 -7.03
CA GLN A 81 -0.54 2.33 -8.27
C GLN A 81 0.84 1.75 -8.62
N GLU A 82 1.54 1.24 -7.63
CA GLU A 82 2.81 0.54 -7.84
C GLU A 82 2.59 -0.77 -8.60
N GLU A 83 1.65 -1.60 -8.17
CA GLU A 83 1.37 -2.94 -8.69
C GLU A 83 0.90 -2.97 -10.16
N VAL A 84 0.49 -1.84 -10.68
CA VAL A 84 0.05 -1.69 -12.09
C VAL A 84 1.07 -0.93 -12.95
N GLY A 85 2.32 -0.90 -12.54
CA GLY A 85 3.44 -0.37 -13.30
C GLY A 85 3.99 0.97 -12.82
N LEU A 86 4.09 1.20 -11.52
CA LEU A 86 4.72 2.37 -10.91
C LEU A 86 4.13 3.71 -11.36
N ARG A 87 2.84 3.74 -11.67
CA ARG A 87 2.21 4.91 -12.33
C ARG A 87 2.32 6.20 -11.52
N GLY A 88 2.10 6.13 -10.22
CA GLY A 88 2.24 7.28 -9.33
C GLY A 88 3.68 7.78 -9.25
N ALA A 89 4.67 6.90 -9.22
CA ALA A 89 6.08 7.26 -9.23
C ALA A 89 6.49 7.97 -10.53
N GLN A 90 6.03 7.48 -11.69
CA GLN A 90 6.30 8.12 -12.98
C GLN A 90 5.74 9.54 -13.03
N THR A 91 4.52 9.75 -12.53
CA THR A 91 3.90 11.08 -12.45
C THR A 91 4.66 12.00 -11.50
N ALA A 92 5.00 11.52 -10.32
CA ALA A 92 5.77 12.29 -9.34
C ALA A 92 7.15 12.69 -9.89
N LEU A 93 7.87 11.77 -10.52
CA LEU A 93 9.16 12.04 -11.16
C LEU A 93 9.04 13.11 -12.25
N THR A 94 8.00 13.08 -13.07
CA THR A 94 7.79 14.09 -14.11
C THR A 94 7.58 15.48 -13.51
N LEU A 95 6.79 15.58 -12.44
CA LEU A 95 6.55 16.86 -11.76
C LEU A 95 7.79 17.39 -11.06
N LEU A 96 8.64 16.52 -10.54
CA LEU A 96 9.82 16.87 -9.76
C LEU A 96 11.11 16.93 -10.59
N SER A 97 11.14 16.34 -11.80
CA SER A 97 12.33 16.33 -12.70
C SER A 97 12.78 17.73 -13.16
N LEU A 98 11.98 18.75 -12.94
CA LEU A 98 12.36 20.16 -13.13
C LEU A 98 13.30 20.70 -12.04
N LEU A 99 13.58 19.91 -11.01
CA LEU A 99 14.36 20.31 -9.85
C LEU A 99 15.51 19.30 -9.64
N ILE A 100 16.76 19.73 -9.53
CA ILE A 100 17.91 18.85 -9.24
C ILE A 100 17.88 18.50 -7.75
N HIS A 101 17.49 17.28 -7.39
CA HIS A 101 17.30 16.94 -5.97
C HIS A 101 17.48 15.43 -5.68
N VAL A 102 17.76 15.10 -4.43
CA VAL A 102 17.80 13.73 -3.93
C VAL A 102 16.38 13.22 -3.70
N TRP A 103 16.11 12.00 -4.18
CA TRP A 103 14.80 11.38 -4.14
C TRP A 103 14.73 10.25 -3.14
N LEU A 104 13.71 10.25 -2.30
CA LEU A 104 13.27 9.07 -1.58
C LEU A 104 11.86 8.71 -2.07
N VAL A 105 11.78 7.81 -3.01
CA VAL A 105 10.50 7.29 -3.52
C VAL A 105 10.17 6.00 -2.79
N VAL A 106 9.03 5.99 -2.14
CA VAL A 106 8.50 4.82 -1.47
C VAL A 106 7.35 4.28 -2.28
N ARG A 107 7.38 3.00 -2.57
CA ARG A 107 6.30 2.28 -3.22
C ARG A 107 5.14 2.07 -2.24
N GLN A 108 3.94 2.32 -2.71
CA GLN A 108 2.72 1.94 -2.00
C GLN A 108 1.82 1.12 -2.94
N VAL A 109 1.27 0.03 -2.40
CA VAL A 109 0.32 -0.86 -3.09
C VAL A 109 -1.00 -0.15 -3.37
#